data_21b5b48cfd26773159aa9e75cc076629
#
_entry.id   21b5b48cfd26773159aa9e75cc076629
#
_cell.length_a   1.000
_cell.length_b   1.000
_cell.length_c   1.000
_cell.angle_alpha   90.00
_cell.angle_beta   90.00
_cell.angle_gamma   90.00
#
_symmetry.space_group_name_H-M   'P 1'
#
loop_
_entity.id
_entity.type
_entity.pdbx_description
1 polymer ?
#
loop_
_entity_poly.entity_id
_entity_poly.type
_entity_poly.pdbx_seq_one_letter_code
_entity_poly.pdbx_strand_id
1 'polypeptide(L)'
;MKLSAVRSITTLALASLIGTHAWAAPKHEIYSLIPNTALSGVIDPDMPDRTSINKALPLKKKGDRLRIGWTEITLGNPWFVSMIDDAKTIAKQYNYDIELQVADSDVAKQSAQVDNFITLGVDLIVIDPTDVLGSVSDVERAVAAGIPVITVGTAPDARAPVITTSTGNPYGSGFEAGRYVAAKSDPAKVINAAMVIGVMGNSTSESRLNGMISGIVYARAQERKLGLSKEDAMLKGFKLFQQVKAKGSFSWPEGGFNVLAWGRGDWTEEGGLAATEDILSSQGDKLNLVLAENDFIAIGAINALENAGKKNSVMVASGAGSFRVALDLIKQGKLLVTATNSGSETGVAAIELIHQMLDKGLDANNLPLASYFPVTLITPDNVDTYIKADSQPPTTATVPPFRSIEQIKTAMK
;
A
#
# COMPACT_ATOMS: atom_id res chain seq x y z
N MET A 1 1.92 77.86 -29.50
CA MET A 1 2.85 76.78 -29.41
C MET A 1 2.93 76.30 -27.98
N LYS A 2 2.27 75.21 -27.61
CA LYS A 2 2.39 74.54 -26.30
C LYS A 2 2.45 73.05 -26.61
N LEU A 3 3.64 72.44 -26.42
CA LEU A 3 3.87 71.02 -26.46
C LEU A 3 3.35 70.38 -25.17
N SER A 4 2.45 69.44 -25.28
CA SER A 4 2.02 68.60 -24.21
C SER A 4 2.84 67.29 -24.29
N ALA A 5 3.63 67.03 -23.25
CA ALA A 5 4.33 65.76 -23.09
C ALA A 5 3.39 64.68 -22.53
N VAL A 6 3.17 63.64 -23.33
CA VAL A 6 2.49 62.41 -22.88
C VAL A 6 3.51 61.51 -22.21
N ARG A 7 3.36 61.28 -20.90
CA ARG A 7 4.11 60.26 -20.16
C ARG A 7 3.41 58.92 -20.34
N SER A 8 4.01 58.03 -21.06
CA SER A 8 3.63 56.62 -21.13
C SER A 8 4.09 55.92 -19.83
N ILE A 9 3.13 55.45 -19.07
CA ILE A 9 3.38 54.57 -17.90
C ILE A 9 3.40 53.14 -18.43
N THR A 10 4.57 52.54 -18.54
CA THR A 10 4.73 51.13 -18.88
C THR A 10 4.54 50.32 -17.62
N THR A 11 3.36 49.70 -17.47
CA THR A 11 3.07 48.76 -16.40
C THR A 11 3.75 47.44 -16.70
N LEU A 12 4.85 47.13 -16.01
CA LEU A 12 5.47 45.81 -16.03
C LEU A 12 4.54 44.84 -15.27
N ALA A 13 3.82 44.02 -16.00
CA ALA A 13 3.11 42.89 -15.40
C ALA A 13 4.15 41.81 -15.09
N LEU A 14 4.49 41.67 -13.80
CA LEU A 14 5.21 40.48 -13.30
C LEU A 14 4.24 39.30 -13.38
N ALA A 15 4.32 38.52 -14.43
CA ALA A 15 3.68 37.22 -14.50
C ALA A 15 4.46 36.28 -13.57
N SER A 16 3.90 36.07 -12.36
CA SER A 16 4.36 35.01 -11.46
C SER A 16 4.04 33.67 -12.14
N LEU A 17 5.06 33.08 -12.74
CA LEU A 17 5.04 31.67 -13.13
C LEU A 17 4.99 30.82 -11.85
N ILE A 18 3.76 30.63 -11.34
CA ILE A 18 3.50 29.53 -10.41
C ILE A 18 3.51 28.28 -11.30
N GLY A 19 4.70 27.70 -11.43
CA GLY A 19 4.84 26.37 -12.02
C GLY A 19 4.04 25.39 -11.18
N THR A 20 2.85 25.04 -11.64
CA THR A 20 2.14 23.86 -11.17
C THR A 20 3.00 22.67 -11.58
N HIS A 21 3.88 22.25 -10.68
CA HIS A 21 4.53 20.95 -10.82
C HIS A 21 3.42 19.93 -10.66
N ALA A 22 2.80 19.55 -11.77
CA ALA A 22 1.96 18.38 -11.81
C ALA A 22 2.79 17.22 -11.23
N TRP A 23 2.30 16.61 -10.16
CA TRP A 23 2.94 15.46 -9.54
C TRP A 23 2.93 14.33 -10.58
N ALA A 24 4.03 14.17 -11.30
CA ALA A 24 4.15 13.09 -12.27
C ALA A 24 4.15 11.77 -11.52
N ALA A 25 3.30 10.84 -11.93
CA ALA A 25 3.35 9.47 -11.44
C ALA A 25 4.77 8.92 -11.62
N PRO A 26 5.26 8.12 -10.67
CA PRO A 26 6.60 7.55 -10.76
C PRO A 26 6.73 6.77 -12.08
N LYS A 27 7.80 7.01 -12.83
CA LYS A 27 8.04 6.32 -14.11
C LYS A 27 8.28 4.83 -13.94
N HIS A 28 8.67 4.42 -12.72
CA HIS A 28 9.05 3.05 -12.39
C HIS A 28 8.49 2.68 -11.02
N GLU A 29 8.10 1.43 -10.88
CA GLU A 29 7.78 0.86 -9.56
C GLU A 29 9.00 0.90 -8.64
N ILE A 30 8.73 1.06 -7.34
CA ILE A 30 9.79 1.08 -6.33
C ILE A 30 9.87 -0.30 -5.71
N TYR A 31 11.05 -0.88 -5.77
CA TYR A 31 11.36 -2.16 -5.13
C TYR A 31 12.33 -1.95 -3.97
N SER A 32 12.25 -2.80 -2.96
CA SER A 32 13.19 -2.78 -1.85
C SER A 32 14.58 -3.20 -2.30
N LEU A 33 15.57 -2.51 -1.77
CA LEU A 33 16.97 -2.92 -1.87
C LEU A 33 17.36 -3.93 -0.77
N ILE A 34 16.41 -4.34 0.06
CA ILE A 34 16.65 -5.24 1.18
C ILE A 34 16.07 -6.60 0.80
N PRO A 35 16.93 -7.56 0.41
CA PRO A 35 16.48 -8.87 0.00
C PRO A 35 15.77 -9.61 1.14
N ASN A 36 14.73 -10.38 0.81
CA ASN A 36 14.07 -11.35 1.68
C ASN A 36 13.49 -10.80 2.99
N THR A 37 13.12 -9.54 3.07
CA THR A 37 12.33 -9.06 4.19
C THR A 37 10.86 -9.04 3.81
N ALA A 38 10.14 -10.12 4.06
CA ALA A 38 8.69 -10.18 3.91
C ALA A 38 8.01 -8.98 4.58
N LEU A 39 8.55 -8.53 5.70
CA LEU A 39 8.11 -7.38 6.47
C LEU A 39 8.39 -6.02 5.81
N SER A 40 9.22 -5.94 4.76
CA SER A 40 9.33 -4.72 3.96
C SER A 40 8.25 -4.64 2.89
N GLY A 41 7.60 -5.77 2.56
CA GLY A 41 6.55 -5.89 1.54
C GLY A 41 6.97 -5.47 0.14
N VAL A 42 8.27 -5.44 -0.12
CA VAL A 42 8.85 -4.92 -1.35
C VAL A 42 9.76 -5.97 -1.93
N ILE A 43 9.61 -6.23 -3.22
CA ILE A 43 10.47 -7.15 -3.93
C ILE A 43 11.74 -6.42 -4.34
N ASP A 44 12.86 -7.02 -3.99
CA ASP A 44 14.14 -6.68 -4.57
C ASP A 44 14.19 -7.26 -6.00
N PRO A 45 14.46 -6.45 -7.04
CA PRO A 45 14.61 -6.95 -8.40
C PRO A 45 15.79 -7.91 -8.56
N ASP A 46 16.76 -7.87 -7.64
CA ASP A 46 17.89 -8.80 -7.57
C ASP A 46 17.57 -10.06 -6.75
N MET A 47 16.33 -10.21 -6.24
CA MET A 47 15.91 -11.46 -5.63
C MET A 47 16.19 -12.64 -6.58
N PRO A 48 16.68 -13.75 -6.03
CA PRO A 48 16.83 -14.97 -6.80
C PRO A 48 15.51 -15.30 -7.48
N ASP A 49 15.60 -15.77 -8.71
CA ASP A 49 14.47 -16.27 -9.44
C ASP A 49 13.67 -17.24 -8.55
N ARG A 50 12.35 -17.15 -8.62
CA ARG A 50 11.43 -18.06 -7.92
C ARG A 50 11.84 -19.53 -8.05
N THR A 51 12.31 -19.93 -9.23
CA THR A 51 12.75 -21.31 -9.50
C THR A 51 13.94 -21.77 -8.65
N SER A 52 14.73 -20.84 -8.11
CA SER A 52 15.82 -21.13 -7.17
C SER A 52 15.34 -21.30 -5.73
N ILE A 53 14.16 -20.80 -5.39
CA ILE A 53 13.55 -20.89 -4.06
C ILE A 53 12.52 -22.03 -4.05
N ASN A 54 11.52 -21.93 -4.91
CA ASN A 54 10.41 -22.89 -5.02
C ASN A 54 9.86 -22.92 -6.44
N LYS A 55 9.78 -24.09 -7.02
CA LYS A 55 9.10 -24.27 -8.29
C LYS A 55 7.59 -24.17 -8.08
N ALA A 56 6.94 -23.22 -8.75
CA ALA A 56 5.50 -23.06 -8.67
C ALA A 56 4.79 -24.30 -9.26
N LEU A 57 3.75 -24.76 -8.57
CA LEU A 57 2.86 -25.77 -9.12
C LEU A 57 2.05 -25.18 -10.27
N PRO A 58 1.86 -25.93 -11.38
CA PRO A 58 1.04 -25.45 -12.48
C PRO A 58 -0.43 -25.37 -12.04
N LEU A 59 -1.08 -24.25 -12.32
CA LEU A 59 -2.51 -24.12 -12.14
C LEU A 59 -3.25 -24.85 -13.26
N LYS A 60 -4.19 -25.75 -12.90
CA LYS A 60 -4.99 -26.53 -13.85
C LYS A 60 -6.40 -26.70 -13.29
N LYS A 61 -7.40 -26.63 -14.17
CA LYS A 61 -8.77 -27.04 -13.84
C LYS A 61 -8.82 -28.58 -13.79
N LYS A 62 -9.47 -29.15 -12.76
CA LYS A 62 -9.78 -30.58 -12.67
C LYS A 62 -11.13 -30.94 -13.28
N GLY A 63 -11.95 -29.95 -13.63
CA GLY A 63 -13.29 -30.10 -14.20
C GLY A 63 -13.66 -28.94 -15.11
N ASP A 64 -14.96 -28.77 -15.38
CA ASP A 64 -15.48 -27.70 -16.24
C ASP A 64 -15.32 -26.29 -15.62
N ARG A 65 -15.28 -26.22 -14.28
CA ARG A 65 -15.10 -24.99 -13.51
C ARG A 65 -13.80 -25.04 -12.73
N LEU A 66 -13.16 -23.89 -12.54
CA LEU A 66 -12.09 -23.75 -11.56
C LEU A 66 -12.73 -23.60 -10.17
N ARG A 67 -12.31 -24.45 -9.23
CA ARG A 67 -12.73 -24.41 -7.83
C ARG A 67 -11.66 -23.76 -7.00
N ILE A 68 -11.96 -22.58 -6.44
CA ILE A 68 -11.04 -21.76 -5.63
C ILE A 68 -11.48 -21.83 -4.18
N GLY A 69 -10.63 -22.35 -3.29
CA GLY A 69 -10.78 -22.14 -1.85
C GLY A 69 -10.16 -20.79 -1.48
N TRP A 70 -10.93 -19.90 -0.88
CA TRP A 70 -10.44 -18.58 -0.46
C TRP A 70 -10.58 -18.44 1.05
N THR A 71 -9.45 -18.23 1.76
CA THR A 71 -9.46 -17.90 3.18
C THR A 71 -9.05 -16.45 3.40
N GLU A 72 -9.94 -15.72 4.07
CA GLU A 72 -9.83 -14.28 4.31
C GLU A 72 -9.52 -14.00 5.79
N ILE A 73 -8.71 -12.96 6.07
CA ILE A 73 -8.37 -12.57 7.44
C ILE A 73 -9.63 -12.26 8.25
N THR A 74 -10.52 -11.41 7.71
CA THR A 74 -11.73 -10.93 8.40
C THR A 74 -12.68 -10.28 7.39
N LEU A 75 -13.96 -10.16 7.72
CA LEU A 75 -14.90 -9.27 7.04
C LEU A 75 -15.33 -8.08 7.90
N GLY A 76 -14.63 -7.84 9.00
CA GLY A 76 -14.91 -6.71 9.90
C GLY A 76 -14.53 -5.32 9.34
N ASN A 77 -13.87 -5.27 8.19
CA ASN A 77 -13.51 -4.02 7.50
C ASN A 77 -14.08 -4.05 6.07
N PRO A 78 -14.72 -2.97 5.59
CA PRO A 78 -15.28 -2.88 4.24
C PRO A 78 -14.29 -3.16 3.10
N TRP A 79 -13.00 -3.00 3.32
CA TRP A 79 -11.96 -3.33 2.36
C TRP A 79 -11.99 -4.81 1.97
N PHE A 80 -12.05 -5.71 2.96
CA PHE A 80 -12.11 -7.15 2.72
C PHE A 80 -13.44 -7.56 2.07
N VAL A 81 -14.55 -6.92 2.49
CA VAL A 81 -15.87 -7.17 1.90
C VAL A 81 -15.87 -6.84 0.41
N SER A 82 -15.39 -5.64 0.03
CA SER A 82 -15.32 -5.24 -1.38
C SER A 82 -14.39 -6.13 -2.21
N MET A 83 -13.27 -6.57 -1.62
CA MET A 83 -12.35 -7.50 -2.27
C MET A 83 -13.05 -8.82 -2.66
N ILE A 84 -13.76 -9.42 -1.72
CA ILE A 84 -14.43 -10.70 -1.93
C ILE A 84 -15.63 -10.57 -2.88
N ASP A 85 -16.44 -9.54 -2.73
CA ASP A 85 -17.65 -9.36 -3.55
C ASP A 85 -17.29 -9.11 -5.01
N ASP A 86 -16.27 -8.30 -5.27
CA ASP A 86 -15.83 -8.01 -6.62
C ASP A 86 -15.01 -9.16 -7.22
N ALA A 87 -14.20 -9.87 -6.42
CA ALA A 87 -13.57 -11.12 -6.85
C ALA A 87 -14.63 -12.15 -7.30
N LYS A 88 -15.70 -12.36 -6.52
CA LYS A 88 -16.80 -13.27 -6.88
C LYS A 88 -17.54 -12.82 -8.15
N THR A 89 -17.68 -11.50 -8.32
CA THR A 89 -18.36 -10.94 -9.51
C THR A 89 -17.56 -11.23 -10.78
N ILE A 90 -16.23 -11.02 -10.76
CA ILE A 90 -15.38 -11.31 -11.90
C ILE A 90 -15.16 -12.82 -12.09
N ALA A 91 -15.02 -13.60 -11.01
CA ALA A 91 -14.88 -15.04 -11.08
C ALA A 91 -16.04 -15.72 -11.84
N LYS A 92 -17.28 -15.27 -11.63
CA LYS A 92 -18.45 -15.76 -12.37
C LYS A 92 -18.34 -15.54 -13.88
N GLN A 93 -17.71 -14.44 -14.33
CA GLN A 93 -17.54 -14.16 -15.77
C GLN A 93 -16.60 -15.17 -16.43
N TYR A 94 -15.65 -15.74 -15.67
CA TYR A 94 -14.69 -16.74 -16.13
C TYR A 94 -15.09 -18.18 -15.80
N ASN A 95 -16.31 -18.39 -15.29
CA ASN A 95 -16.78 -19.70 -14.84
C ASN A 95 -15.89 -20.31 -13.73
N TYR A 96 -15.52 -19.48 -12.73
CA TYR A 96 -14.80 -19.88 -11.53
C TYR A 96 -15.74 -19.86 -10.33
N ASP A 97 -15.60 -20.82 -9.43
CA ASP A 97 -16.35 -20.91 -8.18
C ASP A 97 -15.41 -20.58 -7.00
N ILE A 98 -15.80 -19.64 -6.16
CA ILE A 98 -15.07 -19.28 -4.94
C ILE A 98 -15.83 -19.80 -3.73
N GLU A 99 -15.19 -20.71 -2.99
CA GLU A 99 -15.60 -21.12 -1.66
C GLU A 99 -14.85 -20.29 -0.61
N LEU A 100 -15.58 -19.37 0.03
CA LEU A 100 -15.03 -18.44 1.01
C LEU A 100 -15.10 -19.01 2.42
N GLN A 101 -14.00 -18.94 3.15
CA GLN A 101 -13.95 -19.12 4.61
C GLN A 101 -13.24 -17.92 5.25
N VAL A 102 -13.68 -17.53 6.47
CA VAL A 102 -13.20 -16.32 7.15
C VAL A 102 -12.53 -16.72 8.45
N ALA A 103 -11.28 -16.30 8.62
CA ALA A 103 -10.45 -16.66 9.77
C ALA A 103 -10.75 -15.86 11.03
N ASP A 104 -11.38 -14.68 10.92
CA ASP A 104 -11.64 -13.74 12.03
C ASP A 104 -10.36 -13.38 12.80
N SER A 105 -9.26 -13.18 12.07
CA SER A 105 -7.92 -12.89 12.60
C SER A 105 -7.32 -14.00 13.48
N ASP A 106 -7.87 -15.22 13.41
CA ASP A 106 -7.37 -16.39 14.13
C ASP A 106 -6.50 -17.26 13.22
N VAL A 107 -5.21 -17.35 13.53
CA VAL A 107 -4.20 -18.10 12.77
C VAL A 107 -4.54 -19.61 12.74
N ALA A 108 -4.97 -20.18 13.87
CA ALA A 108 -5.31 -21.60 13.94
C ALA A 108 -6.56 -21.93 13.10
N LYS A 109 -7.54 -21.03 13.12
CA LYS A 109 -8.74 -21.13 12.29
C LYS A 109 -8.38 -21.07 10.80
N GLN A 110 -7.49 -20.14 10.38
CA GLN A 110 -7.03 -20.07 9.02
C GLN A 110 -6.32 -21.35 8.57
N SER A 111 -5.45 -21.90 9.43
CA SER A 111 -4.77 -23.17 9.18
C SER A 111 -5.75 -24.33 8.97
N ALA A 112 -6.80 -24.44 9.80
CA ALA A 112 -7.85 -25.44 9.64
C ALA A 112 -8.67 -25.24 8.34
N GLN A 113 -8.86 -24.02 7.90
CA GLN A 113 -9.52 -23.72 6.62
C GLN A 113 -8.72 -24.20 5.42
N VAL A 114 -7.38 -24.02 5.45
CA VAL A 114 -6.49 -24.57 4.42
C VAL A 114 -6.58 -26.10 4.38
N ASP A 115 -6.57 -26.78 5.53
CA ASP A 115 -6.74 -28.24 5.61
C ASP A 115 -8.12 -28.69 5.08
N ASN A 116 -9.15 -27.91 5.31
CA ASN A 116 -10.48 -28.17 4.73
C ASN A 116 -10.45 -28.05 3.19
N PHE A 117 -9.83 -27.02 2.61
CA PHE A 117 -9.71 -26.90 1.15
C PHE A 117 -8.88 -28.02 0.53
N ILE A 118 -7.84 -28.48 1.23
CA ILE A 118 -7.06 -29.66 0.82
C ILE A 118 -7.97 -30.89 0.76
N THR A 119 -8.77 -31.11 1.80
CA THR A 119 -9.72 -32.24 1.87
C THR A 119 -10.80 -32.17 0.79
N LEU A 120 -11.30 -30.98 0.48
CA LEU A 120 -12.26 -30.74 -0.60
C LEU A 120 -11.65 -30.91 -2.00
N GLY A 121 -10.32 -30.92 -2.09
CA GLY A 121 -9.58 -31.09 -3.33
C GLY A 121 -9.84 -29.96 -4.34
N VAL A 122 -9.86 -28.71 -3.87
CA VAL A 122 -9.98 -27.54 -4.74
C VAL A 122 -8.83 -27.47 -5.76
N ASP A 123 -8.97 -26.64 -6.79
CA ASP A 123 -7.95 -26.52 -7.85
C ASP A 123 -6.87 -25.50 -7.49
N LEU A 124 -7.23 -24.51 -6.67
CA LEU A 124 -6.37 -23.42 -6.21
C LEU A 124 -6.80 -22.98 -4.81
N ILE A 125 -5.83 -22.62 -3.96
CA ILE A 125 -6.12 -21.92 -2.71
C ILE A 125 -5.64 -20.48 -2.82
N VAL A 126 -6.50 -19.54 -2.43
CA VAL A 126 -6.20 -18.13 -2.24
C VAL A 126 -6.17 -17.84 -0.75
N ILE A 127 -5.08 -17.26 -0.25
CA ILE A 127 -4.92 -16.93 1.16
C ILE A 127 -4.62 -15.43 1.29
N ASP A 128 -5.38 -14.71 2.11
CA ASP A 128 -4.89 -13.47 2.71
C ASP A 128 -4.29 -13.83 4.08
N PRO A 129 -2.96 -13.84 4.23
CA PRO A 129 -2.31 -14.38 5.43
C PRO A 129 -2.64 -13.59 6.71
N THR A 130 -3.25 -14.24 7.69
CA THR A 130 -3.45 -13.69 9.03
C THR A 130 -2.11 -13.45 9.75
N ASP A 131 -1.15 -14.36 9.53
CA ASP A 131 0.21 -14.24 10.04
C ASP A 131 1.25 -14.59 8.97
N VAL A 132 2.26 -13.73 8.83
CA VAL A 132 3.28 -13.84 7.76
C VAL A 132 4.11 -15.12 7.90
N LEU A 133 4.48 -15.50 9.12
CA LEU A 133 5.30 -16.69 9.40
C LEU A 133 4.44 -17.95 9.51
N GLY A 134 3.30 -17.86 10.17
CA GLY A 134 2.37 -18.98 10.38
C GLY A 134 1.84 -19.55 9.07
N SER A 135 1.59 -18.71 8.08
CA SER A 135 1.10 -19.14 6.76
C SER A 135 2.09 -19.98 5.95
N VAL A 136 3.39 -19.99 6.28
CA VAL A 136 4.40 -20.81 5.56
C VAL A 136 4.02 -22.28 5.58
N SER A 137 3.74 -22.83 6.78
CA SER A 137 3.38 -24.24 6.93
C SER A 137 2.06 -24.60 6.25
N ASP A 138 1.10 -23.67 6.21
CA ASP A 138 -0.18 -23.86 5.55
C ASP A 138 0.00 -23.97 4.04
N VAL A 139 0.80 -23.07 3.46
CA VAL A 139 1.15 -23.12 2.03
C VAL A 139 1.91 -24.38 1.69
N GLU A 140 2.89 -24.79 2.53
CA GLU A 140 3.66 -26.02 2.32
C GLU A 140 2.76 -27.26 2.28
N ARG A 141 1.76 -27.35 3.18
CA ARG A 141 0.81 -28.48 3.19
C ARG A 141 -0.07 -28.50 1.94
N ALA A 142 -0.59 -27.34 1.52
CA ALA A 142 -1.38 -27.23 0.30
C ALA A 142 -0.58 -27.67 -0.94
N VAL A 143 0.66 -27.17 -1.07
CA VAL A 143 1.56 -27.50 -2.18
C VAL A 143 1.96 -28.99 -2.15
N ALA A 144 2.24 -29.57 -0.98
CA ALA A 144 2.52 -30.99 -0.83
C ALA A 144 1.31 -31.87 -1.24
N ALA A 145 0.09 -31.37 -1.04
CA ALA A 145 -1.14 -32.01 -1.53
C ALA A 145 -1.41 -31.80 -3.04
N GLY A 146 -0.51 -31.11 -3.75
CA GLY A 146 -0.62 -30.81 -5.18
C GLY A 146 -1.58 -29.68 -5.53
N ILE A 147 -1.91 -28.81 -4.57
CA ILE A 147 -2.77 -27.63 -4.77
C ILE A 147 -1.92 -26.38 -4.79
N PRO A 148 -1.87 -25.64 -5.92
CA PRO A 148 -1.16 -24.37 -5.98
C PRO A 148 -1.80 -23.32 -5.08
N VAL A 149 -0.98 -22.37 -4.60
CA VAL A 149 -1.41 -21.29 -3.72
C VAL A 149 -0.99 -19.94 -4.29
N ILE A 150 -1.89 -18.99 -4.29
CA ILE A 150 -1.59 -17.56 -4.39
C ILE A 150 -1.99 -16.86 -3.09
N THR A 151 -1.33 -15.76 -2.78
CA THR A 151 -1.75 -14.90 -1.68
C THR A 151 -2.23 -13.56 -2.21
N VAL A 152 -3.07 -12.88 -1.42
CA VAL A 152 -3.63 -11.58 -1.74
C VAL A 152 -3.43 -10.62 -0.57
N GLY A 153 -3.50 -9.33 -0.81
CA GLY A 153 -3.44 -8.32 0.24
C GLY A 153 -2.11 -8.31 1.00
N THR A 154 -1.80 -9.38 1.71
CA THR A 154 -0.61 -9.54 2.54
C THR A 154 0.37 -10.54 1.92
N ALA A 155 1.63 -10.17 1.77
CA ALA A 155 2.66 -11.10 1.34
C ALA A 155 3.11 -11.98 2.53
N PRO A 156 3.20 -13.31 2.38
CA PRO A 156 3.76 -14.20 3.39
C PRO A 156 5.29 -14.08 3.46
N ASP A 157 5.91 -14.80 4.38
CA ASP A 157 7.36 -14.96 4.38
C ASP A 157 7.86 -15.54 3.03
N ALA A 158 9.01 -15.10 2.57
CA ALA A 158 9.58 -15.50 1.26
C ALA A 158 9.82 -17.00 1.12
N ARG A 159 9.85 -17.76 2.23
CA ARG A 159 9.98 -19.24 2.23
C ARG A 159 8.70 -19.95 1.81
N ALA A 160 7.53 -19.26 1.91
CA ALA A 160 6.26 -19.87 1.52
C ALA A 160 6.25 -20.17 0.00
N PRO A 161 5.97 -21.42 -0.42
CA PRO A 161 5.99 -21.83 -1.83
C PRO A 161 4.74 -21.37 -2.60
N VAL A 162 4.33 -20.09 -2.44
CA VAL A 162 3.23 -19.49 -3.21
C VAL A 162 3.62 -19.29 -4.66
N ILE A 163 2.66 -19.24 -5.56
CA ILE A 163 2.90 -18.79 -6.93
C ILE A 163 3.35 -17.33 -6.92
N THR A 164 2.58 -16.48 -6.30
CA THR A 164 2.86 -15.05 -6.10
C THR A 164 1.87 -14.45 -5.11
N THR A 165 2.14 -13.24 -4.64
CA THR A 165 1.14 -12.41 -3.95
C THR A 165 0.59 -11.39 -4.93
N SER A 166 -0.74 -11.35 -5.11
CA SER A 166 -1.43 -10.28 -5.87
C SER A 166 -1.84 -9.15 -4.93
N THR A 167 -1.23 -7.99 -5.08
CA THR A 167 -1.52 -6.81 -4.23
C THR A 167 -1.05 -5.52 -4.90
N GLY A 168 -1.54 -4.36 -4.45
CA GLY A 168 -0.91 -3.08 -4.77
C GLY A 168 0.47 -2.99 -4.14
N ASN A 169 1.36 -2.14 -4.66
CA ASN A 169 2.68 -1.96 -4.07
C ASN A 169 2.60 -1.11 -2.78
N PRO A 170 2.60 -1.70 -1.58
CA PRO A 170 2.40 -0.95 -0.34
C PRO A 170 3.58 -0.04 -0.01
N TYR A 171 4.80 -0.45 -0.35
CA TYR A 171 5.97 0.40 -0.17
C TYR A 171 5.94 1.58 -1.14
N GLY A 172 5.61 1.33 -2.41
CA GLY A 172 5.53 2.37 -3.44
C GLY A 172 4.47 3.42 -3.10
N SER A 173 3.27 3.01 -2.67
CA SER A 173 2.22 3.93 -2.24
C SER A 173 2.68 4.80 -1.06
N GLY A 174 3.25 4.18 -0.03
CA GLY A 174 3.80 4.88 1.11
C GLY A 174 4.92 5.85 0.72
N PHE A 175 5.85 5.42 -0.14
CA PHE A 175 6.98 6.27 -0.56
C PHE A 175 6.51 7.53 -1.27
N GLU A 176 5.58 7.42 -2.20
CA GLU A 176 5.04 8.58 -2.90
C GLU A 176 4.19 9.47 -1.96
N ALA A 177 3.40 8.88 -1.05
CA ALA A 177 2.70 9.64 -0.02
C ALA A 177 3.68 10.42 0.88
N GLY A 178 4.76 9.79 1.32
CA GLY A 178 5.80 10.43 2.12
C GLY A 178 6.51 11.57 1.39
N ARG A 179 6.83 11.39 0.11
CA ARG A 179 7.37 12.47 -0.74
C ARG A 179 6.41 13.65 -0.85
N TYR A 180 5.12 13.37 -1.04
CA TYR A 180 4.10 14.40 -1.12
C TYR A 180 3.94 15.17 0.19
N VAL A 181 3.97 14.46 1.32
CA VAL A 181 3.98 15.07 2.68
C VAL A 181 5.14 16.05 2.82
N ALA A 182 6.36 15.64 2.47
CA ALA A 182 7.51 16.53 2.55
C ALA A 182 7.36 17.76 1.65
N ALA A 183 6.91 17.58 0.41
CA ALA A 183 6.69 18.67 -0.55
C ALA A 183 5.60 19.68 -0.11
N LYS A 184 4.67 19.25 0.75
CA LYS A 184 3.63 20.13 1.35
C LYS A 184 4.02 20.70 2.72
N SER A 185 5.13 20.23 3.29
CA SER A 185 5.67 20.72 4.54
C SER A 185 6.64 21.88 4.32
N ASP A 186 6.67 22.84 5.24
CA ASP A 186 7.65 23.92 5.20
C ASP A 186 9.09 23.34 5.31
N PRO A 187 9.98 23.55 4.32
CA PRO A 187 11.36 23.01 4.35
C PRO A 187 12.18 23.49 5.56
N ALA A 188 11.88 24.68 6.09
CA ALA A 188 12.56 25.25 7.24
C ALA A 188 12.12 24.62 8.58
N LYS A 189 10.94 24.02 8.61
CA LYS A 189 10.39 23.44 9.84
C LYS A 189 10.72 21.96 9.97
N VAL A 190 10.79 21.51 11.22
CA VAL A 190 10.93 20.10 11.55
C VAL A 190 9.58 19.39 11.40
N ILE A 191 9.56 18.27 10.72
CA ILE A 191 8.43 17.35 10.71
C ILE A 191 8.51 16.51 11.98
N ASN A 192 7.51 16.66 12.84
CA ASN A 192 7.31 15.88 14.05
C ASN A 192 6.06 15.00 13.84
N ALA A 193 6.27 13.76 13.48
CA ALA A 193 5.20 12.86 13.12
C ALA A 193 4.81 11.92 14.27
N ALA A 194 3.52 11.58 14.33
CA ALA A 194 3.03 10.34 14.90
C ALA A 194 2.91 9.30 13.78
N MET A 195 3.10 8.02 14.10
CA MET A 195 2.91 6.91 13.19
C MET A 195 1.79 6.01 13.73
N VAL A 196 0.72 5.79 12.97
CA VAL A 196 -0.35 4.86 13.36
C VAL A 196 -0.39 3.71 12.36
N ILE A 197 0.04 2.53 12.86
CA ILE A 197 0.16 1.32 12.06
C ILE A 197 -1.12 0.47 12.17
N GLY A 198 -1.44 -0.27 11.11
CA GLY A 198 -2.48 -1.29 11.18
C GLY A 198 -2.09 -2.39 12.17
N VAL A 199 -1.26 -3.32 11.73
CA VAL A 199 -0.76 -4.40 12.58
C VAL A 199 0.75 -4.49 12.45
N MET A 200 1.46 -4.43 13.59
CA MET A 200 2.91 -4.64 13.63
C MET A 200 3.21 -6.12 13.31
N GLY A 201 4.18 -6.35 12.44
CA GLY A 201 4.51 -7.70 11.94
C GLY A 201 3.75 -8.08 10.65
N ASN A 202 2.73 -7.32 10.26
CA ASN A 202 2.08 -7.49 8.97
C ASN A 202 2.90 -6.81 7.86
N SER A 203 3.20 -7.55 6.78
CA SER A 203 4.08 -7.06 5.71
C SER A 203 3.53 -5.84 4.99
N THR A 204 2.24 -5.75 4.77
CA THR A 204 1.59 -4.61 4.11
C THR A 204 1.63 -3.36 4.97
N SER A 205 1.27 -3.48 6.27
CA SER A 205 1.32 -2.37 7.21
C SER A 205 2.73 -1.81 7.38
N GLU A 206 3.71 -2.68 7.60
CA GLU A 206 5.10 -2.25 7.79
C GLU A 206 5.70 -1.64 6.53
N SER A 207 5.43 -2.24 5.36
CA SER A 207 5.92 -1.70 4.09
C SER A 207 5.41 -0.32 3.80
N ARG A 208 4.13 -0.09 4.02
CA ARG A 208 3.48 1.18 3.73
C ARG A 208 4.06 2.29 4.57
N LEU A 209 4.20 2.08 5.87
CA LEU A 209 4.80 3.07 6.77
C LEU A 209 6.31 3.23 6.57
N ASN A 210 7.04 2.14 6.30
CA ASN A 210 8.44 2.22 5.89
C ASN A 210 8.60 3.04 4.61
N GLY A 211 7.71 2.83 3.63
CA GLY A 211 7.64 3.66 2.42
C GLY A 211 7.43 5.14 2.75
N MET A 212 6.45 5.48 3.60
CA MET A 212 6.18 6.87 3.97
C MET A 212 7.41 7.53 4.63
N ILE A 213 8.06 6.85 5.55
CA ILE A 213 9.30 7.33 6.18
C ILE A 213 10.39 7.52 5.12
N SER A 214 10.59 6.54 4.24
CA SER A 214 11.63 6.60 3.20
C SER A 214 11.37 7.71 2.18
N GLY A 215 10.12 7.95 1.83
CA GLY A 215 9.70 9.04 0.94
C GLY A 215 9.99 10.41 1.54
N ILE A 216 9.68 10.60 2.83
CA ILE A 216 10.03 11.83 3.56
C ILE A 216 11.55 11.99 3.64
N VAL A 217 12.28 10.92 3.97
CA VAL A 217 13.76 10.94 4.03
C VAL A 217 14.35 11.35 2.69
N TYR A 218 13.88 10.76 1.59
CA TYR A 218 14.36 11.10 0.26
C TYR A 218 14.10 12.56 -0.08
N ALA A 219 12.86 13.04 0.09
CA ALA A 219 12.50 14.41 -0.24
C ALA A 219 13.28 15.42 0.63
N ARG A 220 13.35 15.20 1.93
CA ARG A 220 14.12 16.06 2.85
C ARG A 220 15.62 16.06 2.54
N ALA A 221 16.19 14.91 2.13
CA ALA A 221 17.57 14.84 1.72
C ALA A 221 17.86 15.70 0.46
N GLN A 222 16.94 15.70 -0.51
CA GLN A 222 17.04 16.55 -1.71
C GLN A 222 16.89 18.03 -1.36
N GLU A 223 15.85 18.41 -0.59
CA GLU A 223 15.61 19.79 -0.16
C GLU A 223 16.80 20.39 0.59
N ARG A 224 17.41 19.60 1.47
CA ARG A 224 18.52 20.02 2.33
C ARG A 224 19.91 19.72 1.75
N LYS A 225 19.96 19.20 0.51
CA LYS A 225 21.21 18.89 -0.22
C LYS A 225 22.15 17.95 0.55
N LEU A 226 21.59 16.91 1.18
CA LEU A 226 22.36 15.96 2.01
C LEU A 226 23.11 14.90 1.19
N GLY A 227 23.01 14.92 -0.14
CA GLY A 227 23.76 14.03 -1.03
C GLY A 227 23.34 12.56 -0.99
N LEU A 228 22.16 12.23 -0.45
CA LEU A 228 21.67 10.86 -0.46
C LEU A 228 21.08 10.50 -1.85
N SER A 229 21.50 9.38 -2.39
CA SER A 229 20.80 8.74 -3.51
C SER A 229 19.40 8.29 -3.08
N LYS A 230 18.55 7.89 -4.02
CA LYS A 230 17.24 7.32 -3.70
C LYS A 230 17.39 6.04 -2.87
N GLU A 231 18.33 5.20 -3.26
CA GLU A 231 18.66 3.93 -2.62
C GLU A 231 19.15 4.15 -1.18
N ASP A 232 20.09 5.09 -0.98
CA ASP A 232 20.57 5.43 0.36
C ASP A 232 19.45 5.98 1.25
N ALA A 233 18.54 6.79 0.68
CA ALA A 233 17.39 7.30 1.41
C ALA A 233 16.41 6.18 1.80
N MET A 234 16.17 5.19 0.92
CA MET A 234 15.36 4.01 1.22
C MET A 234 15.99 3.17 2.33
N LEU A 235 17.29 2.90 2.26
CA LEU A 235 18.03 2.19 3.31
C LEU A 235 18.01 2.94 4.65
N LYS A 236 18.18 4.26 4.60
CA LYS A 236 18.06 5.09 5.81
C LYS A 236 16.66 5.06 6.38
N GLY A 237 15.64 5.20 5.55
CA GLY A 237 14.23 5.10 5.95
C GLY A 237 13.93 3.78 6.65
N PHE A 238 14.40 2.66 6.07
CA PHE A 238 14.25 1.36 6.71
C PHE A 238 14.93 1.30 8.10
N LYS A 239 16.17 1.81 8.23
CA LYS A 239 16.86 1.85 9.53
C LYS A 239 16.12 2.70 10.55
N LEU A 240 15.51 3.81 10.14
CA LEU A 240 14.70 4.66 11.01
C LEU A 240 13.40 3.95 11.40
N PHE A 241 12.74 3.24 10.47
CA PHE A 241 11.57 2.42 10.78
C PHE A 241 11.91 1.32 11.79
N GLN A 242 13.04 0.63 11.65
CA GLN A 242 13.50 -0.34 12.65
C GLN A 242 13.74 0.30 14.02
N GLN A 243 14.17 1.57 14.09
CA GLN A 243 14.27 2.29 15.37
C GLN A 243 12.91 2.51 16.01
N VAL A 244 11.88 2.85 15.23
CA VAL A 244 10.50 2.95 15.76
C VAL A 244 10.07 1.61 16.33
N LYS A 245 10.30 0.49 15.62
CA LYS A 245 9.96 -0.85 16.14
C LYS A 245 10.67 -1.17 17.44
N ALA A 246 11.94 -0.81 17.57
CA ALA A 246 12.76 -1.15 18.73
C ALA A 246 12.61 -0.19 19.93
N LYS A 247 12.36 1.11 19.67
CA LYS A 247 12.43 2.18 20.67
C LYS A 247 11.18 3.04 20.78
N GLY A 248 10.20 2.83 19.89
CA GLY A 248 8.97 3.62 19.83
C GLY A 248 9.08 4.95 19.07
N SER A 249 10.28 5.40 18.74
CA SER A 249 10.51 6.70 18.10
C SER A 249 11.87 6.76 17.39
N PHE A 250 12.08 7.80 16.58
CA PHE A 250 13.40 8.20 16.09
C PHE A 250 13.51 9.72 15.94
N SER A 251 14.75 10.21 15.88
CA SER A 251 15.09 11.58 15.47
C SER A 251 16.15 11.56 14.38
N TRP A 252 15.91 12.35 13.32
CA TRP A 252 16.87 12.60 12.25
C TRP A 252 17.05 14.11 12.05
N PRO A 253 17.93 14.75 12.86
CA PRO A 253 18.09 16.21 12.90
C PRO A 253 18.52 16.80 11.56
N GLU A 254 19.43 16.14 10.82
CA GLU A 254 19.95 16.64 9.54
C GLU A 254 18.84 16.76 8.50
N GLY A 255 17.89 15.83 8.50
CA GLY A 255 16.71 15.87 7.65
C GLY A 255 15.56 16.69 8.21
N GLY A 256 15.64 17.09 9.50
CA GLY A 256 14.53 17.77 10.18
C GLY A 256 13.27 16.91 10.24
N PHE A 257 13.42 15.62 10.57
CA PHE A 257 12.30 14.68 10.62
C PHE A 257 12.41 13.76 11.83
N ASN A 258 11.35 13.72 12.61
CA ASN A 258 11.21 12.89 13.80
C ASN A 258 9.91 12.09 13.73
N VAL A 259 9.91 10.85 14.22
CA VAL A 259 8.70 10.16 14.68
C VAL A 259 8.74 10.18 16.20
N LEU A 260 7.75 10.84 16.81
CA LEU A 260 7.70 11.07 18.26
C LEU A 260 7.14 9.87 19.02
N ALA A 261 6.17 9.20 18.41
CA ALA A 261 5.50 8.03 18.97
C ALA A 261 4.80 7.24 17.86
N TRP A 262 4.41 6.00 18.16
CA TRP A 262 3.55 5.22 17.30
C TRP A 262 2.41 4.58 18.10
N GLY A 263 1.33 4.24 17.42
CA GLY A 263 0.18 3.53 17.98
C GLY A 263 -0.34 2.47 17.02
N ARG A 264 -1.10 1.51 17.56
CA ARG A 264 -1.76 0.46 16.79
C ARG A 264 -3.17 0.88 16.45
N GLY A 265 -3.54 0.82 15.17
CA GLY A 265 -4.85 1.24 14.66
C GLY A 265 -5.73 0.10 14.16
N ASP A 266 -5.23 -1.14 14.09
CA ASP A 266 -5.98 -2.34 13.70
C ASP A 266 -6.78 -2.22 12.39
N TRP A 267 -6.34 -1.32 11.48
CA TRP A 267 -6.99 -0.93 10.22
C TRP A 267 -8.42 -0.36 10.39
N THR A 268 -8.78 0.10 11.59
CA THR A 268 -10.11 0.63 11.90
C THR A 268 -10.10 2.12 12.23
N GLU A 269 -11.26 2.76 12.14
CA GLU A 269 -11.45 4.13 12.56
C GLU A 269 -11.31 4.27 14.07
N GLU A 270 -11.89 3.35 14.84
CA GLU A 270 -11.79 3.32 16.31
C GLU A 270 -10.35 3.18 16.78
N GLY A 271 -9.58 2.28 16.14
CA GLY A 271 -8.17 2.11 16.47
C GLY A 271 -7.33 3.34 16.12
N GLY A 272 -7.62 3.97 14.96
CA GLY A 272 -7.01 5.24 14.55
C GLY A 272 -7.29 6.37 15.52
N LEU A 273 -8.56 6.49 15.98
CA LEU A 273 -8.99 7.46 16.98
C LEU A 273 -8.24 7.25 18.29
N ALA A 274 -8.34 6.07 18.89
CA ALA A 274 -7.75 5.76 20.19
C ALA A 274 -6.22 5.96 20.18
N ALA A 275 -5.51 5.41 19.18
CA ALA A 275 -4.07 5.56 19.07
C ALA A 275 -3.64 7.02 18.93
N THR A 276 -4.41 7.83 18.21
CA THR A 276 -4.10 9.26 18.02
C THR A 276 -4.38 10.06 19.29
N GLU A 277 -5.46 9.79 20.03
CA GLU A 277 -5.75 10.40 21.32
C GLU A 277 -4.64 10.12 22.35
N ASP A 278 -4.17 8.87 22.44
CA ASP A 278 -3.05 8.48 23.31
C ASP A 278 -1.76 9.24 22.97
N ILE A 279 -1.45 9.38 21.67
CA ILE A 279 -0.29 10.13 21.22
C ILE A 279 -0.45 11.62 21.52
N LEU A 280 -1.63 12.19 21.31
CA LEU A 280 -1.91 13.60 21.58
C LEU A 280 -1.76 13.94 23.08
N SER A 281 -2.14 13.03 23.98
CA SER A 281 -1.99 13.25 25.42
C SER A 281 -0.53 13.37 25.87
N SER A 282 0.39 12.70 25.16
CA SER A 282 1.83 12.68 25.50
C SER A 282 2.69 13.63 24.66
N GLN A 283 2.35 13.83 23.37
CA GLN A 283 3.18 14.54 22.39
C GLN A 283 2.46 15.67 21.65
N GLY A 284 1.19 15.92 21.98
CA GLY A 284 0.30 16.78 21.18
C GLY A 284 0.79 18.20 20.90
N ASP A 285 1.61 18.79 21.78
CA ASP A 285 2.14 20.15 21.58
C ASP A 285 3.26 20.23 20.56
N LYS A 286 3.92 19.12 20.29
CA LYS A 286 5.03 19.03 19.33
C LYS A 286 4.60 18.47 17.98
N LEU A 287 3.48 17.73 17.95
CA LEU A 287 3.00 17.02 16.78
C LEU A 287 2.54 17.98 15.69
N ASN A 288 2.95 17.73 14.45
CA ASN A 288 2.47 18.44 13.27
C ASN A 288 2.10 17.55 12.08
N LEU A 289 2.22 16.23 12.24
CA LEU A 289 1.86 15.25 11.23
C LEU A 289 1.40 13.93 11.85
N VAL A 290 0.36 13.32 11.30
CA VAL A 290 0.02 11.91 11.52
C VAL A 290 0.24 11.14 10.21
N LEU A 291 1.09 10.12 10.27
CA LEU A 291 1.28 9.12 9.22
C LEU A 291 0.35 7.94 9.55
N ALA A 292 -0.79 7.91 8.89
CA ALA A 292 -1.75 6.83 9.01
C ALA A 292 -1.48 5.75 7.97
N GLU A 293 -1.47 4.50 8.38
CA GLU A 293 -1.16 3.39 7.48
C GLU A 293 -2.22 3.25 6.37
N ASN A 294 -3.52 3.43 6.72
CA ASN A 294 -4.62 3.38 5.77
C ASN A 294 -5.67 4.49 6.03
N ASP A 295 -6.69 4.53 5.16
CA ASP A 295 -7.73 5.56 5.20
C ASP A 295 -8.60 5.50 6.46
N PHE A 296 -8.95 4.31 6.97
CA PHE A 296 -9.76 4.19 8.18
C PHE A 296 -9.01 4.73 9.40
N ILE A 297 -7.73 4.39 9.54
CA ILE A 297 -6.86 4.96 10.57
C ILE A 297 -6.77 6.49 10.41
N ALA A 298 -6.66 6.99 9.17
CA ALA A 298 -6.60 8.42 8.91
C ALA A 298 -7.89 9.15 9.31
N ILE A 299 -9.05 8.54 9.06
CA ILE A 299 -10.36 9.06 9.48
C ILE A 299 -10.42 9.18 11.00
N GLY A 300 -10.04 8.11 11.72
CA GLY A 300 -9.98 8.11 13.18
C GLY A 300 -9.01 9.18 13.73
N ALA A 301 -7.84 9.32 13.10
CA ALA A 301 -6.87 10.35 13.48
C ALA A 301 -7.42 11.77 13.27
N ILE A 302 -8.15 12.03 12.17
CA ILE A 302 -8.80 13.32 11.92
C ILE A 302 -9.82 13.61 13.02
N ASN A 303 -10.64 12.63 13.39
CA ASN A 303 -11.64 12.77 14.45
C ASN A 303 -10.97 13.09 15.81
N ALA A 304 -9.87 12.40 16.16
CA ALA A 304 -9.10 12.71 17.37
C ALA A 304 -8.56 14.15 17.38
N LEU A 305 -8.04 14.61 16.23
CA LEU A 305 -7.52 15.97 16.08
C LEU A 305 -8.63 17.03 16.14
N GLU A 306 -9.80 16.74 15.60
CA GLU A 306 -10.97 17.62 15.70
C GLU A 306 -11.44 17.74 17.16
N ASN A 307 -11.56 16.61 17.89
CA ASN A 307 -11.91 16.57 19.30
C ASN A 307 -10.92 17.35 20.18
N ALA A 308 -9.63 17.28 19.84
CA ALA A 308 -8.56 18.00 20.54
C ALA A 308 -8.38 19.46 20.10
N GLY A 309 -9.17 19.97 19.12
CA GLY A 309 -9.01 21.31 18.56
C GLY A 309 -7.71 21.54 17.78
N LYS A 310 -7.04 20.48 17.33
CA LYS A 310 -5.72 20.53 16.66
C LYS A 310 -5.78 20.31 15.13
N LYS A 311 -6.95 20.21 14.53
CA LYS A 311 -7.16 19.92 13.10
C LYS A 311 -6.44 20.88 12.13
N ASN A 312 -6.19 22.13 12.54
CA ASN A 312 -5.55 23.15 11.71
C ASN A 312 -4.01 23.21 11.91
N SER A 313 -3.48 22.50 12.90
CA SER A 313 -2.06 22.53 13.26
C SER A 313 -1.34 21.20 12.97
N VAL A 314 -2.09 20.12 12.73
CA VAL A 314 -1.56 18.79 12.47
C VAL A 314 -2.10 18.25 11.16
N MET A 315 -1.23 17.98 10.21
CA MET A 315 -1.59 17.32 8.95
C MET A 315 -1.86 15.84 9.17
N VAL A 316 -2.73 15.25 8.35
CA VAL A 316 -2.93 13.80 8.30
C VAL A 316 -2.66 13.30 6.88
N ALA A 317 -1.86 12.25 6.75
CA ALA A 317 -1.58 11.59 5.50
C ALA A 317 -1.88 10.09 5.63
N SER A 318 -2.58 9.53 4.64
CA SER A 318 -2.84 8.11 4.52
C SER A 318 -1.86 7.45 3.55
N GLY A 319 -1.43 6.24 3.87
CA GLY A 319 -0.56 5.46 3.01
C GLY A 319 -1.27 4.82 1.82
N ALA A 320 -2.53 4.44 1.96
CA ALA A 320 -3.40 3.92 0.90
C ALA A 320 -4.84 3.63 1.37
N GLY A 321 -5.75 3.43 0.41
CA GLY A 321 -7.13 3.00 0.67
C GLY A 321 -8.07 3.36 -0.47
N SER A 322 -8.15 4.63 -0.82
CA SER A 322 -9.08 5.22 -1.81
C SER A 322 -10.57 5.06 -1.48
N PHE A 323 -10.92 4.94 -0.20
CA PHE A 323 -12.31 4.89 0.22
C PHE A 323 -13.02 6.22 0.00
N ARG A 324 -14.29 6.16 -0.39
CA ARG A 324 -15.09 7.35 -0.68
C ARG A 324 -15.04 8.40 0.41
N VAL A 325 -15.14 8.02 1.68
CA VAL A 325 -15.05 8.95 2.81
C VAL A 325 -13.70 9.67 2.85
N ALA A 326 -12.60 8.93 2.63
CA ALA A 326 -11.25 9.52 2.57
C ALA A 326 -11.09 10.47 1.37
N LEU A 327 -11.65 10.12 0.22
CA LEU A 327 -11.66 10.99 -0.96
C LEU A 327 -12.41 12.31 -0.69
N ASP A 328 -13.55 12.23 -0.03
CA ASP A 328 -14.31 13.42 0.38
C ASP A 328 -13.53 14.26 1.39
N LEU A 329 -12.77 13.65 2.31
CA LEU A 329 -11.89 14.35 3.25
C LEU A 329 -10.70 15.04 2.55
N ILE A 330 -10.13 14.44 1.49
CA ILE A 330 -9.12 15.10 0.64
C ILE A 330 -9.72 16.32 -0.03
N LYS A 331 -10.90 16.19 -0.60
CA LYS A 331 -11.62 17.33 -1.23
C LYS A 331 -11.91 18.46 -0.26
N GLN A 332 -12.17 18.14 1.01
CA GLN A 332 -12.39 19.11 2.09
C GLN A 332 -11.07 19.69 2.65
N GLY A 333 -9.91 19.21 2.24
CA GLY A 333 -8.61 19.62 2.78
C GLY A 333 -8.30 19.10 4.18
N LYS A 334 -9.04 18.10 4.68
CA LYS A 334 -8.84 17.48 6.00
C LYS A 334 -7.84 16.33 5.96
N LEU A 335 -7.80 15.60 4.86
CA LEU A 335 -6.79 14.58 4.57
C LEU A 335 -5.87 15.09 3.47
N LEU A 336 -4.56 15.02 3.68
CA LEU A 336 -3.58 15.55 2.76
C LEU A 336 -3.47 14.72 1.49
N VAL A 337 -3.47 13.40 1.62
CA VAL A 337 -3.17 12.44 0.57
C VAL A 337 -3.59 11.04 0.97
N THR A 338 -3.96 10.23 -0.03
CA THR A 338 -4.01 8.76 0.02
C THR A 338 -3.47 8.18 -1.28
N ALA A 339 -3.49 6.87 -1.44
CA ALA A 339 -3.16 6.19 -2.69
C ALA A 339 -4.21 5.11 -3.01
N THR A 340 -4.31 4.75 -4.30
CA THR A 340 -5.14 3.60 -4.69
C THR A 340 -4.59 2.35 -4.03
N ASN A 341 -5.44 1.51 -3.56
CA ASN A 341 -5.28 0.14 -3.08
C ASN A 341 -6.62 -0.29 -2.47
N SER A 342 -7.67 -0.24 -3.27
CA SER A 342 -8.99 -0.67 -2.80
C SER A 342 -9.04 -2.19 -2.71
N GLY A 343 -9.92 -2.69 -1.85
CA GLY A 343 -10.23 -4.12 -1.81
C GLY A 343 -10.74 -4.61 -3.16
N SER A 344 -11.62 -3.83 -3.80
CA SER A 344 -12.14 -4.10 -5.15
C SER A 344 -11.01 -4.36 -6.16
N GLU A 345 -10.05 -3.43 -6.29
CA GLU A 345 -8.90 -3.60 -7.20
C GLU A 345 -8.10 -4.86 -6.87
N THR A 346 -7.90 -5.16 -5.59
CA THR A 346 -7.15 -6.34 -5.15
C THR A 346 -7.87 -7.63 -5.54
N GLY A 347 -9.18 -7.72 -5.30
CA GLY A 347 -9.99 -8.88 -5.65
C GLY A 347 -10.08 -9.11 -7.16
N VAL A 348 -10.34 -8.05 -7.92
CA VAL A 348 -10.37 -8.10 -9.40
C VAL A 348 -9.02 -8.52 -9.97
N ALA A 349 -7.92 -7.93 -9.46
CA ALA A 349 -6.58 -8.25 -9.90
C ALA A 349 -6.19 -9.72 -9.60
N ALA A 350 -6.59 -10.25 -8.46
CA ALA A 350 -6.34 -11.66 -8.13
C ALA A 350 -7.02 -12.62 -9.12
N ILE A 351 -8.27 -12.36 -9.46
CA ILE A 351 -9.01 -13.20 -10.43
C ILE A 351 -8.46 -13.01 -11.85
N GLU A 352 -8.10 -11.80 -12.25
CA GLU A 352 -7.45 -11.56 -13.54
C GLU A 352 -6.09 -12.26 -13.64
N LEU A 353 -5.28 -12.28 -12.58
CA LEU A 353 -4.03 -13.03 -12.51
C LEU A 353 -4.27 -14.53 -12.74
N ILE A 354 -5.26 -15.10 -12.08
CA ILE A 354 -5.65 -16.51 -12.26
C ILE A 354 -6.05 -16.77 -13.70
N HIS A 355 -6.84 -15.89 -14.29
CA HIS A 355 -7.27 -16.00 -15.69
C HIS A 355 -6.09 -15.92 -16.67
N GLN A 356 -5.15 -15.00 -16.43
CA GLN A 356 -3.94 -14.90 -17.26
C GLN A 356 -3.07 -16.16 -17.18
N MET A 357 -2.94 -16.80 -16.02
CA MET A 357 -2.21 -18.07 -15.89
C MET A 357 -2.91 -19.23 -16.60
N LEU A 358 -4.25 -19.32 -16.48
CA LEU A 358 -5.02 -20.43 -17.05
C LEU A 358 -5.21 -20.33 -18.55
N ASP A 359 -5.58 -19.15 -19.04
CA ASP A 359 -6.17 -19.00 -20.37
C ASP A 359 -5.32 -18.13 -21.31
N LYS A 360 -4.32 -17.38 -20.75
CA LYS A 360 -3.43 -16.49 -21.54
C LYS A 360 -1.96 -16.92 -21.51
N GLY A 361 -1.64 -18.05 -20.88
CA GLY A 361 -0.30 -18.62 -20.89
C GLY A 361 0.74 -17.87 -20.04
N LEU A 362 0.30 -17.10 -19.04
CA LEU A 362 1.23 -16.50 -18.09
C LEU A 362 1.93 -17.60 -17.29
N ASP A 363 3.26 -17.68 -17.43
CA ASP A 363 4.06 -18.70 -16.72
C ASP A 363 4.25 -18.27 -15.25
N ALA A 364 3.65 -19.04 -14.35
CA ALA A 364 3.74 -18.85 -12.92
C ALA A 364 5.19 -18.84 -12.40
N ASN A 365 6.11 -19.58 -13.06
CA ASN A 365 7.51 -19.63 -12.65
C ASN A 365 8.30 -18.35 -12.97
N ASN A 366 7.80 -17.52 -13.89
CA ASN A 366 8.41 -16.25 -14.25
C ASN A 366 7.83 -15.07 -13.48
N LEU A 367 6.86 -15.30 -12.57
CA LEU A 367 6.30 -14.26 -11.72
C LEU A 367 7.22 -13.98 -10.53
N PRO A 368 7.30 -12.70 -10.09
CA PRO A 368 7.93 -12.34 -8.84
C PRO A 368 7.15 -12.91 -7.65
N LEU A 369 7.75 -12.93 -6.46
CA LEU A 369 7.08 -13.38 -5.24
C LEU A 369 5.86 -12.50 -4.87
N ALA A 370 5.84 -11.23 -5.30
CA ALA A 370 4.65 -10.40 -5.30
C ALA A 370 4.45 -9.73 -6.67
N SER A 371 3.28 -9.92 -7.23
CA SER A 371 2.84 -9.31 -8.48
C SER A 371 2.05 -8.06 -8.14
N TYR A 372 2.72 -6.91 -8.24
CA TYR A 372 2.10 -5.63 -7.92
C TYR A 372 1.30 -5.11 -9.11
N PHE A 373 0.04 -4.75 -8.85
CA PHE A 373 -0.66 -3.83 -9.75
C PHE A 373 -0.30 -2.39 -9.39
N PRO A 374 -0.34 -1.45 -10.36
CA PRO A 374 0.06 -0.07 -10.14
C PRO A 374 -0.79 0.61 -9.08
N VAL A 375 -0.14 1.40 -8.24
CA VAL A 375 -0.79 2.30 -7.30
C VAL A 375 -0.60 3.73 -7.74
N THR A 376 -1.62 4.56 -7.54
CA THR A 376 -1.59 5.98 -7.90
C THR A 376 -1.88 6.82 -6.67
N LEU A 377 -1.09 7.88 -6.50
CA LEU A 377 -1.31 8.85 -5.44
C LEU A 377 -2.58 9.66 -5.71
N ILE A 378 -3.44 9.80 -4.70
CA ILE A 378 -4.65 10.60 -4.76
C ILE A 378 -4.47 11.84 -3.90
N THR A 379 -4.56 12.98 -4.55
CA THR A 379 -4.33 14.31 -3.99
C THR A 379 -5.51 15.23 -4.34
N PRO A 380 -5.60 16.42 -3.78
CA PRO A 380 -6.62 17.39 -4.20
C PRO A 380 -6.68 17.65 -5.71
N ASP A 381 -5.55 17.46 -6.43
CA ASP A 381 -5.46 17.75 -7.86
C ASP A 381 -6.16 16.71 -8.74
N ASN A 382 -6.36 15.47 -8.25
CA ASN A 382 -6.94 14.37 -9.03
C ASN A 382 -8.09 13.62 -8.35
N VAL A 383 -8.45 13.96 -7.12
CA VAL A 383 -9.44 13.25 -6.30
C VAL A 383 -10.81 13.13 -6.98
N ASP A 384 -11.23 14.13 -7.74
CA ASP A 384 -12.53 14.10 -8.44
C ASP A 384 -12.63 12.96 -9.48
N THR A 385 -11.51 12.54 -10.05
CA THR A 385 -11.46 11.39 -10.97
C THR A 385 -11.80 10.09 -10.22
N TYR A 386 -11.25 9.91 -9.02
CA TYR A 386 -11.48 8.73 -8.20
C TYR A 386 -12.88 8.71 -7.57
N ILE A 387 -13.41 9.85 -7.17
CA ILE A 387 -14.80 9.99 -6.72
C ILE A 387 -15.80 9.56 -7.80
N LYS A 388 -15.51 9.85 -9.07
CA LYS A 388 -16.34 9.38 -10.20
C LYS A 388 -16.18 7.89 -10.45
N ALA A 389 -14.96 7.35 -10.36
CA ALA A 389 -14.67 5.94 -10.60
C ALA A 389 -15.30 5.03 -9.53
N ASP A 390 -15.36 5.47 -8.28
CA ASP A 390 -15.94 4.72 -7.15
C ASP A 390 -17.41 4.32 -7.35
N SER A 391 -18.12 5.01 -8.23
CA SER A 391 -19.52 4.69 -8.58
C SER A 391 -19.66 3.71 -9.76
N GLN A 392 -18.56 3.23 -10.34
CA GLN A 392 -18.58 2.31 -11.46
C GLN A 392 -18.51 0.85 -11.01
N PRO A 393 -19.13 -0.10 -11.75
CA PRO A 393 -19.00 -1.52 -11.45
C PRO A 393 -17.54 -1.99 -11.64
N PRO A 394 -17.12 -3.04 -10.92
CA PRO A 394 -15.77 -3.59 -11.05
C PRO A 394 -15.53 -4.12 -12.48
N THR A 395 -14.32 -3.89 -12.97
CA THR A 395 -13.91 -4.33 -14.30
C THR A 395 -12.44 -4.71 -14.36
N THR A 396 -12.11 -5.75 -15.13
CA THR A 396 -10.71 -6.14 -15.40
C THR A 396 -9.98 -5.18 -16.33
N ALA A 397 -10.69 -4.29 -17.02
CA ALA A 397 -10.06 -3.34 -17.95
C ALA A 397 -9.09 -2.36 -17.27
N THR A 398 -9.21 -2.17 -15.95
CA THR A 398 -8.32 -1.30 -15.17
C THR A 398 -7.08 -2.04 -14.66
N VAL A 399 -7.04 -3.38 -14.72
CA VAL A 399 -5.90 -4.18 -14.27
C VAL A 399 -4.93 -4.36 -15.42
N PRO A 400 -3.74 -3.76 -15.37
CA PRO A 400 -2.73 -3.96 -16.41
C PRO A 400 -2.21 -5.41 -16.38
N PRO A 401 -1.62 -5.89 -17.49
CA PRO A 401 -1.01 -7.21 -17.52
C PRO A 401 0.07 -7.35 -16.43
N PHE A 402 0.04 -8.44 -15.70
CA PHE A 402 1.11 -8.76 -14.74
C PHE A 402 2.42 -9.01 -15.46
N ARG A 403 3.51 -8.55 -14.86
CA ARG A 403 4.83 -8.56 -15.49
C ARG A 403 5.70 -9.69 -14.94
N SER A 404 6.47 -10.31 -15.83
CA SER A 404 7.53 -11.22 -15.42
C SER A 404 8.68 -10.47 -14.74
N ILE A 405 9.52 -11.22 -13.99
CA ILE A 405 10.75 -10.69 -13.37
C ILE A 405 11.63 -10.00 -14.43
N GLU A 406 11.78 -10.60 -15.62
CA GLU A 406 12.59 -10.01 -16.69
C GLU A 406 12.03 -8.69 -17.21
N GLN A 407 10.69 -8.59 -17.38
CA GLN A 407 10.03 -7.35 -17.76
C GLN A 407 10.20 -6.27 -16.71
N ILE A 408 10.14 -6.62 -15.42
CA ILE A 408 10.37 -5.69 -14.31
C ILE A 408 11.82 -5.20 -14.35
N LYS A 409 12.80 -6.10 -14.41
CA LYS A 409 14.23 -5.76 -14.49
C LYS A 409 14.55 -4.88 -15.70
N THR A 410 13.90 -5.10 -16.83
CA THR A 410 14.06 -4.28 -18.04
C THR A 410 13.50 -2.87 -17.86
N ALA A 411 12.36 -2.72 -17.20
CA ALA A 411 11.74 -1.43 -16.95
C ALA A 411 12.52 -0.57 -15.93
N MET A 412 13.39 -1.17 -15.13
CA MET A 412 14.21 -0.49 -14.11
C MET A 412 15.54 0.03 -14.64
N LYS A 413 15.99 -0.42 -15.82
CA LYS A 413 17.18 0.10 -16.53
C LYS A 413 16.85 1.39 -17.27
#